data_4e61e841ce918352feb6855d23a9f81a
#
_entry.id   4e61e841ce918352feb6855d23a9f81a
#
_cell.length_a   1.000
_cell.length_b   1.000
_cell.length_c   1.000
_cell.angle_alpha   90.00
_cell.angle_beta   90.00
_cell.angle_gamma   90.00
#
_symmetry.space_group_name_H-M   'P 1'
#
loop_
_entity.id
_entity.type
_entity.pdbx_description
1 polymer ?
#
loop_
_entity_poly.entity_id
_entity_poly.type
_entity_poly.pdbx_seq_one_letter_code
_entity_poly.pdbx_strand_id
1 'polypeptide(L)'
;SLLSLPGIGRSTAGAILSIAFKKPYPILDANVKKVIARIFHKKKFNEKEFWHLSESLLDKKDIFSHQQGIMDIGAQLCMPKKPHCALCPIQNDCISNKLNSYVTLEKRKPKKKEVFLQFNLFSRGEKYFLSKNDALGFWKNLWIPPVEVVEKCDFDTVHNLSHRSLKIAFNEHENKQPDVQGKWFSKEELKTIGIPKPISDKLLLNG
;
A
#
# COMPACT_ATOMS: atom_id res chain seq x y z
N SER A 1 9.88 14.60 -17.68
CA SER A 1 9.18 13.31 -17.84
C SER A 1 8.29 13.07 -16.60
N LEU A 2 7.05 12.57 -16.80
CA LEU A 2 6.17 12.23 -15.67
C LEU A 2 6.79 11.16 -14.75
N LEU A 3 7.59 10.27 -15.32
CA LEU A 3 8.24 9.19 -14.57
C LEU A 3 9.34 9.66 -13.61
N SER A 4 9.83 10.91 -13.74
CA SER A 4 10.81 11.47 -12.80
C SER A 4 10.18 12.05 -11.54
N LEU A 5 8.84 12.16 -11.49
CA LEU A 5 8.12 12.67 -10.32
C LEU A 5 7.95 11.58 -9.26
N PRO A 6 8.17 11.90 -7.96
CA PRO A 6 7.98 10.93 -6.88
C PRO A 6 6.55 10.37 -6.86
N GLY A 7 6.42 9.04 -6.78
CA GLY A 7 5.12 8.36 -6.75
C GLY A 7 4.44 8.15 -8.11
N ILE A 8 5.01 8.65 -9.20
CA ILE A 8 4.47 8.44 -10.57
C ILE A 8 5.17 7.24 -11.22
N GLY A 9 4.54 6.08 -11.14
CA GLY A 9 4.95 4.89 -11.89
C GLY A 9 4.39 4.86 -13.31
N ARG A 10 4.83 3.88 -14.13
CA ARG A 10 4.43 3.74 -15.55
C ARG A 10 2.90 3.74 -15.74
N SER A 11 2.16 3.02 -14.89
CA SER A 11 0.69 2.96 -14.98
C SER A 11 0.04 4.30 -14.64
N THR A 12 0.51 5.00 -13.61
CA THR A 12 0.02 6.33 -13.23
C THR A 12 0.33 7.36 -14.33
N ALA A 13 1.54 7.33 -14.90
CA ALA A 13 1.91 8.18 -16.03
C ALA A 13 1.02 7.92 -17.25
N GLY A 14 0.73 6.64 -17.55
CA GLY A 14 -0.20 6.24 -18.61
C GLY A 14 -1.62 6.77 -18.37
N ALA A 15 -2.12 6.70 -17.14
CA ALA A 15 -3.42 7.24 -16.77
C ALA A 15 -3.48 8.78 -16.98
N ILE A 16 -2.48 9.51 -16.50
CA ILE A 16 -2.41 10.96 -16.70
C ILE A 16 -2.39 11.30 -18.21
N LEU A 17 -1.56 10.62 -18.99
CA LEU A 17 -1.44 10.89 -20.42
C LEU A 17 -2.72 10.56 -21.19
N SER A 18 -3.38 9.44 -20.87
CA SER A 18 -4.57 9.02 -21.61
C SER A 18 -5.84 9.76 -21.17
N ILE A 19 -6.03 9.97 -19.87
CA ILE A 19 -7.25 10.59 -19.34
C ILE A 19 -7.19 12.12 -19.46
N ALA A 20 -6.11 12.76 -19.01
CA ALA A 20 -6.01 14.22 -18.99
C ALA A 20 -5.55 14.79 -20.35
N PHE A 21 -4.64 14.09 -21.04
CA PHE A 21 -4.05 14.60 -22.29
C PHE A 21 -4.54 13.86 -23.55
N LYS A 22 -5.45 12.88 -23.42
CA LYS A 22 -6.03 12.08 -24.51
C LYS A 22 -4.97 11.45 -25.44
N LYS A 23 -3.81 11.10 -24.88
CA LYS A 23 -2.74 10.44 -25.61
C LYS A 23 -2.86 8.91 -25.48
N PRO A 24 -2.56 8.12 -26.53
CA PRO A 24 -2.77 6.68 -26.56
C PRO A 24 -1.71 5.93 -25.76
N TYR A 25 -1.76 6.04 -24.44
CA TYR A 25 -0.90 5.32 -23.50
C TYR A 25 -1.69 4.29 -22.72
N PRO A 26 -1.18 3.05 -22.59
CA PRO A 26 -1.84 2.00 -21.82
C PRO A 26 -1.75 2.24 -20.31
N ILE A 27 -2.74 1.74 -19.59
CA ILE A 27 -2.76 1.66 -18.13
C ILE A 27 -2.65 0.18 -17.74
N LEU A 28 -1.91 -0.13 -16.69
CA LEU A 28 -1.77 -1.49 -16.20
C LEU A 28 -1.77 -1.50 -14.65
N ASP A 29 -2.87 -1.10 -14.06
CA ASP A 29 -3.10 -1.21 -12.62
C ASP A 29 -3.59 -2.61 -12.21
N ALA A 30 -3.92 -2.81 -10.95
CA ALA A 30 -4.39 -4.10 -10.44
C ALA A 30 -5.73 -4.54 -11.06
N ASN A 31 -6.62 -3.59 -11.35
CA ASN A 31 -7.92 -3.86 -11.96
C ASN A 31 -7.77 -4.23 -13.44
N VAL A 32 -7.02 -3.43 -14.19
CA VAL A 32 -6.73 -3.69 -15.60
C VAL A 32 -5.97 -5.01 -15.78
N LYS A 33 -4.97 -5.32 -14.94
CA LYS A 33 -4.29 -6.63 -14.93
C LYS A 33 -5.25 -7.79 -14.81
N LYS A 34 -6.22 -7.70 -13.89
CA LYS A 34 -7.23 -8.73 -13.69
C LYS A 34 -8.14 -8.90 -14.91
N VAL A 35 -8.57 -7.79 -15.50
CA VAL A 35 -9.40 -7.80 -16.73
C VAL A 35 -8.64 -8.45 -17.89
N ILE A 36 -7.41 -8.01 -18.16
CA ILE A 36 -6.54 -8.58 -19.21
C ILE A 36 -6.29 -10.07 -18.98
N ALA A 37 -5.97 -10.46 -17.74
CA ALA A 37 -5.77 -11.88 -17.41
C ALA A 37 -6.98 -12.73 -17.80
N ARG A 38 -8.19 -12.22 -17.61
CA ARG A 38 -9.43 -12.95 -17.94
C ARG A 38 -9.82 -12.87 -19.41
N ILE A 39 -9.65 -11.72 -20.06
CA ILE A 39 -9.88 -11.60 -21.51
C ILE A 39 -9.04 -12.64 -22.24
N PHE A 40 -7.75 -12.70 -21.95
CA PHE A 40 -6.79 -13.58 -22.63
C PHE A 40 -6.53 -14.92 -21.90
N HIS A 41 -7.27 -15.22 -20.85
CA HIS A 41 -7.14 -16.42 -20.00
C HIS A 41 -5.69 -16.69 -19.52
N LYS A 42 -4.96 -15.64 -19.08
CA LYS A 42 -3.57 -15.74 -18.63
C LYS A 42 -3.50 -16.09 -17.15
N LYS A 43 -3.03 -17.27 -16.81
CA LYS A 43 -2.91 -17.76 -15.42
C LYS A 43 -1.70 -17.18 -14.69
N LYS A 44 -0.63 -16.84 -15.42
CA LYS A 44 0.61 -16.27 -14.85
C LYS A 44 0.79 -14.83 -15.30
N PHE A 45 1.23 -13.98 -14.38
CA PHE A 45 1.57 -12.59 -14.70
C PHE A 45 2.99 -12.50 -15.27
N ASN A 46 3.11 -11.94 -16.47
CA ASN A 46 4.35 -11.49 -17.07
C ASN A 46 4.20 -10.00 -17.40
N GLU A 47 5.05 -9.17 -16.82
CA GLU A 47 4.90 -7.72 -16.92
C GLU A 47 5.00 -7.21 -18.35
N LYS A 48 5.99 -7.66 -19.12
CA LYS A 48 6.19 -7.26 -20.52
C LYS A 48 5.00 -7.67 -21.40
N GLU A 49 4.53 -8.91 -21.25
CA GLU A 49 3.37 -9.43 -21.97
C GLU A 49 2.10 -8.64 -21.66
N PHE A 50 1.84 -8.36 -20.36
CA PHE A 50 0.64 -7.64 -19.96
C PHE A 50 0.63 -6.18 -20.41
N TRP A 51 1.78 -5.51 -20.45
CA TRP A 51 1.89 -4.19 -21.07
C TRP A 51 1.57 -4.23 -22.56
N HIS A 52 2.09 -5.22 -23.28
CA HIS A 52 1.78 -5.40 -24.71
C HIS A 52 0.29 -5.69 -24.92
N LEU A 53 -0.31 -6.57 -24.14
CA LEU A 53 -1.75 -6.85 -24.20
C LEU A 53 -2.59 -5.60 -23.86
N SER A 54 -2.20 -4.83 -22.87
CA SER A 54 -2.89 -3.57 -22.55
C SER A 54 -2.81 -2.58 -23.72
N GLU A 55 -1.66 -2.49 -24.37
CA GLU A 55 -1.47 -1.62 -25.53
C GLU A 55 -2.28 -2.09 -26.76
N SER A 56 -2.36 -3.41 -26.98
CA SER A 56 -3.11 -4.00 -28.10
C SER A 56 -4.63 -3.79 -28.00
N LEU A 57 -5.15 -3.59 -26.79
CA LEU A 57 -6.57 -3.33 -26.56
C LEU A 57 -6.96 -1.86 -26.73
N LEU A 58 -5.99 -0.90 -26.86
CA LEU A 58 -6.29 0.51 -26.87
C LEU A 58 -7.19 0.90 -28.04
N ASP A 59 -8.32 1.54 -27.73
CA ASP A 59 -9.04 2.34 -28.71
C ASP A 59 -8.35 3.71 -28.85
N LYS A 60 -7.63 3.89 -29.97
CA LYS A 60 -6.90 5.12 -30.25
C LYS A 60 -7.82 6.27 -30.69
N LYS A 61 -9.10 5.99 -31.04
CA LYS A 61 -10.08 7.01 -31.45
C LYS A 61 -10.72 7.67 -30.23
N ASP A 62 -11.06 6.87 -29.21
CA ASP A 62 -11.60 7.37 -27.96
C ASP A 62 -10.84 6.77 -26.77
N ILE A 63 -9.62 7.23 -26.60
CA ILE A 63 -8.74 6.73 -25.54
C ILE A 63 -9.27 7.02 -24.13
N PHE A 64 -9.98 8.13 -23.95
CA PHE A 64 -10.55 8.51 -22.64
C PHE A 64 -11.60 7.48 -22.20
N SER A 65 -12.65 7.27 -23.03
CA SER A 65 -13.73 6.32 -22.71
C SER A 65 -13.21 4.89 -22.59
N HIS A 66 -12.25 4.49 -23.44
CA HIS A 66 -11.59 3.19 -23.34
C HIS A 66 -10.92 2.98 -21.98
N GLN A 67 -10.09 3.93 -21.53
CA GLN A 67 -9.35 3.78 -20.28
C GLN A 67 -10.27 3.84 -19.05
N GLN A 68 -11.27 4.70 -19.05
CA GLN A 68 -12.29 4.72 -17.99
C GLN A 68 -13.06 3.40 -17.98
N GLY A 69 -13.54 2.96 -19.13
CA GLY A 69 -14.35 1.72 -19.25
C GLY A 69 -13.60 0.48 -18.76
N ILE A 70 -12.33 0.28 -19.14
CA ILE A 70 -11.57 -0.90 -18.70
C ILE A 70 -11.27 -0.87 -17.19
N MET A 71 -11.05 0.31 -16.61
CA MET A 71 -10.89 0.46 -15.17
C MET A 71 -12.20 0.18 -14.43
N ASP A 72 -13.34 0.70 -14.92
CA ASP A 72 -14.67 0.50 -14.33
C ASP A 72 -15.11 -0.97 -14.42
N ILE A 73 -14.90 -1.63 -15.57
CA ILE A 73 -15.09 -3.08 -15.69
C ILE A 73 -14.28 -3.81 -14.62
N GLY A 74 -13.03 -3.42 -14.44
CA GLY A 74 -12.15 -4.03 -13.44
C GLY A 74 -12.58 -3.76 -11.99
N ALA A 75 -13.13 -2.60 -11.70
CA ALA A 75 -13.55 -2.20 -10.37
C ALA A 75 -14.93 -2.73 -9.98
N GLN A 76 -15.90 -2.74 -10.91
CA GLN A 76 -17.32 -2.95 -10.62
C GLN A 76 -17.87 -4.29 -11.12
N LEU A 77 -17.42 -4.78 -12.28
CA LEU A 77 -17.98 -5.97 -12.91
C LEU A 77 -17.09 -7.19 -12.81
N CYS A 78 -15.80 -7.05 -13.14
CA CYS A 78 -14.83 -8.14 -13.14
C CYS A 78 -14.30 -8.42 -11.73
N MET A 79 -15.19 -8.71 -10.78
CA MET A 79 -14.85 -8.92 -9.37
C MET A 79 -13.94 -10.14 -9.17
N PRO A 80 -13.04 -10.15 -8.15
CA PRO A 80 -12.08 -11.23 -7.94
C PRO A 80 -12.73 -12.62 -7.76
N LYS A 81 -13.74 -12.73 -6.90
CA LYS A 81 -14.39 -14.01 -6.55
C LYS A 81 -15.62 -14.32 -7.40
N LYS A 82 -16.51 -13.33 -7.60
CA LYS A 82 -17.78 -13.49 -8.34
C LYS A 82 -17.90 -12.39 -9.39
N PRO A 83 -17.39 -12.57 -10.61
CA PRO A 83 -17.55 -11.56 -11.65
C PRO A 83 -18.99 -11.52 -12.18
N HIS A 84 -19.48 -10.32 -12.45
CA HIS A 84 -20.82 -10.06 -13.00
C HIS A 84 -20.78 -10.14 -14.54
N CYS A 85 -20.45 -11.31 -15.09
CA CYS A 85 -20.20 -11.48 -16.53
C CYS A 85 -21.41 -11.19 -17.40
N ALA A 86 -22.62 -11.48 -16.93
CA ALA A 86 -23.87 -11.20 -17.67
C ALA A 86 -24.09 -9.69 -17.91
N LEU A 87 -23.52 -8.82 -17.08
CA LEU A 87 -23.57 -7.36 -17.21
C LEU A 87 -22.32 -6.78 -17.89
N CYS A 88 -21.34 -7.63 -18.22
CA CYS A 88 -20.06 -7.15 -18.75
C CYS A 88 -20.15 -6.86 -20.25
N PRO A 89 -19.85 -5.65 -20.72
CA PRO A 89 -19.99 -5.29 -22.14
C PRO A 89 -19.01 -6.09 -23.05
N ILE A 90 -17.92 -6.65 -22.49
CA ILE A 90 -16.92 -7.44 -23.24
C ILE A 90 -17.07 -8.95 -22.97
N GLN A 91 -18.23 -9.42 -22.49
CA GLN A 91 -18.43 -10.82 -22.13
C GLN A 91 -18.21 -11.80 -23.31
N ASN A 92 -18.58 -11.38 -24.51
CA ASN A 92 -18.49 -12.19 -25.72
C ASN A 92 -17.04 -12.39 -26.22
N ASP A 93 -16.14 -11.46 -25.89
CA ASP A 93 -14.73 -11.50 -26.29
C ASP A 93 -13.83 -12.06 -25.18
N CYS A 94 -14.39 -12.27 -23.99
CA CYS A 94 -13.65 -12.74 -22.84
C CYS A 94 -13.47 -14.28 -22.87
N ILE A 95 -12.24 -14.75 -23.05
CA ILE A 95 -11.93 -16.19 -23.09
C ILE A 95 -12.30 -16.88 -21.77
N SER A 96 -12.04 -16.24 -20.62
CA SER A 96 -12.42 -16.82 -19.32
C SER A 96 -13.93 -16.98 -19.15
N ASN A 97 -14.73 -16.09 -19.73
CA ASN A 97 -16.19 -16.23 -19.74
C ASN A 97 -16.63 -17.38 -20.64
N LYS A 98 -16.09 -17.47 -21.84
CA LYS A 98 -16.38 -18.58 -22.78
C LYS A 98 -16.04 -19.95 -22.18
N LEU A 99 -14.95 -20.03 -21.40
CA LEU A 99 -14.51 -21.26 -20.74
C LEU A 99 -15.18 -21.50 -19.38
N ASN A 100 -16.02 -20.59 -18.93
CA ASN A 100 -16.57 -20.56 -17.56
C ASN A 100 -15.49 -20.82 -16.49
N SER A 101 -14.28 -20.28 -16.69
CA SER A 101 -13.09 -20.51 -15.89
C SER A 101 -12.37 -19.18 -15.61
N TYR A 102 -12.58 -18.61 -14.42
CA TYR A 102 -12.10 -17.28 -14.10
C TYR A 102 -10.73 -17.34 -13.46
N VAL A 103 -9.70 -16.96 -14.23
CA VAL A 103 -8.33 -16.90 -13.74
C VAL A 103 -8.17 -15.84 -12.65
N THR A 104 -7.36 -16.16 -11.64
CA THR A 104 -6.91 -15.25 -10.61
C THR A 104 -5.39 -15.20 -10.66
N LEU A 105 -4.84 -14.01 -10.86
CA LEU A 105 -3.39 -13.82 -10.82
C LEU A 105 -2.88 -14.00 -9.39
N GLU A 106 -1.90 -14.87 -9.22
CA GLU A 106 -1.25 -15.08 -7.94
C GLU A 106 -0.59 -13.77 -7.48
N LYS A 107 -0.98 -13.29 -6.32
CA LYS A 107 -0.28 -12.19 -5.66
C LYS A 107 1.02 -12.75 -5.09
N ARG A 108 2.16 -12.45 -5.70
CA ARG A 108 3.44 -12.64 -5.02
C ARG A 108 3.40 -11.80 -3.75
N LYS A 109 3.29 -12.46 -2.60
CA LYS A 109 3.51 -11.80 -1.31
C LYS A 109 5.02 -11.51 -1.24
N PRO A 110 5.46 -10.24 -1.32
CA PRO A 110 6.87 -9.95 -1.14
C PRO A 110 7.29 -10.46 0.24
N LYS A 111 8.41 -11.17 0.34
CA LYS A 111 9.02 -11.46 1.64
C LYS A 111 9.32 -10.12 2.30
N LYS A 112 8.59 -9.80 3.35
CA LYS A 112 8.83 -8.58 4.12
C LYS A 112 10.12 -8.76 4.91
N LYS A 113 11.00 -7.75 4.88
CA LYS A 113 12.16 -7.70 5.74
C LYS A 113 11.67 -7.53 7.18
N GLU A 114 12.04 -8.42 8.07
CA GLU A 114 11.79 -8.25 9.49
C GLU A 114 12.72 -7.19 10.06
N VAL A 115 12.18 -6.32 10.91
CA VAL A 115 12.92 -5.28 11.62
C VAL A 115 12.46 -5.34 13.05
N PHE A 116 13.38 -5.51 13.98
CA PHE A 116 13.11 -5.55 15.41
C PHE A 116 13.37 -4.17 16.00
N LEU A 117 12.37 -3.63 16.68
CA LEU A 117 12.39 -2.29 17.27
C LEU A 117 12.10 -2.41 18.76
N GLN A 118 12.98 -1.81 19.56
CA GLN A 118 12.82 -1.73 21.00
C GLN A 118 12.58 -0.27 21.39
N PHE A 119 11.35 0.04 21.80
CA PHE A 119 10.95 1.38 22.22
C PHE A 119 11.11 1.54 23.73
N ASN A 120 11.75 2.61 24.15
CA ASN A 120 11.88 2.99 25.55
C ASN A 120 10.78 4.00 25.90
N LEU A 121 9.73 3.56 26.60
CA LEU A 121 8.59 4.37 27.03
C LEU A 121 8.90 5.07 28.34
N PHE A 122 9.24 6.35 28.28
CA PHE A 122 9.44 7.18 29.49
C PHE A 122 8.12 7.83 29.88
N SER A 123 7.71 7.65 31.14
CA SER A 123 6.50 8.27 31.69
C SER A 123 6.79 9.06 32.97
N ARG A 124 6.00 10.14 33.18
CA ARG A 124 5.95 10.95 34.41
C ARG A 124 4.49 11.31 34.68
N GLY A 125 3.87 10.63 35.65
CA GLY A 125 2.43 10.68 35.81
C GLY A 125 1.73 10.34 34.50
N GLU A 126 0.85 11.21 34.04
CA GLU A 126 0.10 10.99 32.76
C GLU A 126 0.80 11.53 31.52
N LYS A 127 2.08 11.88 31.60
CA LYS A 127 2.85 12.37 30.45
C LYS A 127 3.83 11.34 29.95
N TYR A 128 3.98 11.28 28.62
CA TYR A 128 4.92 10.42 27.89
C TYR A 128 5.93 11.26 27.14
N PHE A 129 7.19 10.82 27.14
CA PHE A 129 8.25 11.48 26.40
C PHE A 129 8.36 10.93 24.97
N LEU A 130 8.31 11.82 23.99
CA LEU A 130 8.50 11.48 22.58
C LEU A 130 9.54 12.37 21.92
N SER A 131 10.20 11.82 20.90
CA SER A 131 11.14 12.53 20.03
C SER A 131 10.66 12.46 18.57
N LYS A 132 11.14 13.37 17.72
CA LYS A 132 10.89 13.30 16.28
C LYS A 132 11.71 12.20 15.66
N ASN A 133 11.04 11.33 14.87
CA ASN A 133 11.74 10.27 14.14
C ASN A 133 12.28 10.78 12.80
N ASP A 134 13.59 10.72 12.65
CA ASP A 134 14.32 11.00 11.41
C ASP A 134 15.27 9.85 11.01
N ALA A 135 15.52 8.90 11.92
CA ALA A 135 16.52 7.84 11.76
C ALA A 135 16.02 6.53 11.12
N LEU A 136 14.75 6.14 11.34
CA LEU A 136 14.27 4.80 10.96
C LEU A 136 14.03 4.58 9.45
N GLY A 137 14.05 5.63 8.62
CA GLY A 137 13.74 5.57 7.20
C GLY A 137 12.26 5.25 6.86
N PHE A 138 11.39 5.19 7.85
CA PHE A 138 9.93 5.14 7.80
C PHE A 138 9.36 5.90 8.99
N TRP A 139 8.06 6.28 8.96
CA TRP A 139 7.43 7.14 9.96
C TRP A 139 8.13 8.50 10.13
N LYS A 140 8.73 9.01 9.07
CA LYS A 140 9.50 10.25 9.08
C LYS A 140 8.67 11.41 9.63
N ASN A 141 9.27 12.22 10.49
CA ASN A 141 8.66 13.37 11.17
C ASN A 141 7.49 13.03 12.11
N LEU A 142 7.17 11.77 12.36
CA LEU A 142 6.22 11.40 13.40
C LEU A 142 6.90 11.43 14.78
N TRP A 143 6.11 11.63 15.81
CA TRP A 143 6.56 11.54 17.19
C TRP A 143 6.56 10.08 17.65
N ILE A 144 7.68 9.62 18.17
CA ILE A 144 7.86 8.25 18.68
C ILE A 144 8.65 8.28 20.00
N PRO A 145 8.48 7.27 20.88
CA PRO A 145 9.41 7.07 21.98
C PRO A 145 10.83 6.84 21.47
N PRO A 146 11.87 7.11 22.25
CA PRO A 146 13.23 6.71 21.91
C PRO A 146 13.28 5.23 21.52
N VAL A 147 13.98 4.90 20.42
CA VAL A 147 13.94 3.58 19.80
C VAL A 147 15.32 3.10 19.41
N GLU A 148 15.55 1.82 19.57
CA GLU A 148 16.72 1.10 19.10
C GLU A 148 16.32 0.06 18.08
N VAL A 149 17.12 -0.09 17.02
CA VAL A 149 17.02 -1.19 16.06
C VAL A 149 17.94 -2.29 16.55
N VAL A 150 17.38 -3.44 16.88
CA VAL A 150 18.12 -4.58 17.42
C VAL A 150 18.13 -5.74 16.43
N GLU A 151 19.07 -6.69 16.56
CA GLU A 151 19.11 -7.85 15.66
C GLU A 151 17.93 -8.79 15.88
N LYS A 152 17.56 -9.02 17.16
CA LYS A 152 16.44 -9.86 17.55
C LYS A 152 16.07 -9.55 19.00
N CYS A 153 14.76 -9.53 19.31
CA CYS A 153 14.23 -9.47 20.67
C CYS A 153 12.86 -10.16 20.72
N ASP A 154 12.40 -10.47 21.93
CA ASP A 154 10.99 -10.76 22.15
C ASP A 154 10.19 -9.48 21.86
N PHE A 155 8.98 -9.62 21.36
CA PHE A 155 8.18 -8.47 20.91
C PHE A 155 6.74 -8.57 21.38
N ASP A 156 6.15 -7.42 21.71
CA ASP A 156 4.76 -7.29 22.17
C ASP A 156 3.78 -7.27 21.01
N THR A 157 4.17 -6.69 19.87
CA THR A 157 3.28 -6.52 18.73
C THR A 157 4.00 -6.57 17.38
N VAL A 158 3.23 -6.84 16.32
CA VAL A 158 3.71 -6.85 14.93
C VAL A 158 2.97 -5.81 14.12
N HIS A 159 3.71 -4.88 13.52
CA HIS A 159 3.15 -3.91 12.59
C HIS A 159 3.69 -4.10 11.18
N ASN A 160 2.79 -4.29 10.21
CA ASN A 160 3.15 -4.58 8.84
C ASN A 160 3.12 -3.33 7.96
N LEU A 161 4.27 -2.95 7.41
CA LEU A 161 4.39 -2.00 6.32
C LEU A 161 4.38 -2.74 4.96
N SER A 162 4.42 -2.01 3.85
CA SER A 162 4.41 -2.59 2.50
C SER A 162 5.56 -3.58 2.28
N HIS A 163 6.78 -3.25 2.71
CA HIS A 163 8.00 -4.02 2.47
C HIS A 163 8.70 -4.51 3.74
N ARG A 164 8.17 -4.18 4.93
CA ARG A 164 8.76 -4.52 6.23
C ARG A 164 7.72 -5.09 7.18
N SER A 165 8.14 -6.00 8.04
CA SER A 165 7.38 -6.48 9.19
C SER A 165 8.11 -6.02 10.44
N LEU A 166 7.53 -5.07 11.16
CA LEU A 166 8.12 -4.51 12.37
C LEU A 166 7.71 -5.38 13.57
N LYS A 167 8.69 -5.94 14.24
CA LYS A 167 8.57 -6.65 15.53
C LYS A 167 8.87 -5.62 16.61
N ILE A 168 7.89 -5.25 17.42
CA ILE A 168 7.98 -4.11 18.32
C ILE A 168 7.91 -4.58 19.76
N ALA A 169 8.91 -4.21 20.54
CA ALA A 169 8.97 -4.37 21.99
C ALA A 169 8.91 -3.01 22.68
N PHE A 170 8.34 -2.98 23.89
CA PHE A 170 8.25 -1.78 24.71
C PHE A 170 8.89 -2.00 26.08
N ASN A 171 9.89 -1.18 26.43
CA ASN A 171 10.48 -1.09 27.76
C ASN A 171 9.94 0.13 28.47
N GLU A 172 9.32 -0.05 29.63
CA GLU A 172 8.72 1.03 30.39
C GLU A 172 9.72 1.58 31.43
N HIS A 173 9.80 2.91 31.51
CA HIS A 173 10.70 3.65 32.39
C HIS A 173 9.92 4.76 33.11
N GLU A 174 9.48 4.50 34.31
CA GLU A 174 8.77 5.48 35.13
C GLU A 174 9.76 6.47 35.79
N ASN A 175 9.40 7.75 35.75
CA ASN A 175 10.13 8.85 36.43
C ASN A 175 11.62 8.97 36.08
N LYS A 176 12.06 8.32 34.96
CA LYS A 176 13.42 8.46 34.43
C LYS A 176 13.51 9.62 33.44
N GLN A 177 14.70 10.19 33.31
CA GLN A 177 15.02 11.22 32.32
C GLN A 177 15.62 10.52 31.08
N PRO A 178 15.04 10.73 29.87
CA PRO A 178 15.66 10.26 28.64
C PRO A 178 16.88 11.10 28.27
N ASP A 179 17.89 10.45 27.71
CA ASP A 179 19.13 11.08 27.22
C ASP A 179 19.07 11.41 25.73
N VAL A 180 17.93 11.95 25.28
CA VAL A 180 17.71 12.36 23.88
C VAL A 180 16.84 13.63 23.85
N GLN A 181 16.93 14.37 22.74
CA GLN A 181 16.06 15.55 22.56
C GLN A 181 14.62 15.12 22.26
N GLY A 182 13.67 15.74 22.96
CA GLY A 182 12.25 15.45 22.78
C GLY A 182 11.36 16.32 23.67
N LYS A 183 10.09 15.94 23.77
CA LYS A 183 9.07 16.66 24.54
C LYS A 183 8.21 15.70 25.33
N TRP A 184 7.70 16.17 26.46
CA TRP A 184 6.69 15.50 27.26
C TRP A 184 5.29 15.89 26.77
N PHE A 185 4.43 14.90 26.53
CA PHE A 185 3.06 15.08 26.05
C PHE A 185 2.07 14.42 27.01
N SER A 186 0.98 15.09 27.33
CA SER A 186 -0.17 14.49 28.01
C SER A 186 -0.95 13.58 27.07
N LYS A 187 -1.85 12.72 27.60
CA LYS A 187 -2.73 11.86 26.79
C LYS A 187 -3.61 12.67 25.82
N GLU A 188 -4.04 13.87 26.20
CA GLU A 188 -4.82 14.77 25.35
C GLU A 188 -3.98 15.31 24.20
N GLU A 189 -2.76 15.74 24.46
CA GLU A 189 -1.84 16.25 23.44
C GLU A 189 -1.43 15.15 22.45
N LEU A 190 -1.29 13.88 22.90
CA LEU A 190 -0.99 12.74 22.03
C LEU A 190 -2.05 12.53 20.94
N LYS A 191 -3.32 12.90 21.19
CA LYS A 191 -4.40 12.81 20.21
C LYS A 191 -4.30 13.85 19.09
N THR A 192 -3.53 14.90 19.28
CA THR A 192 -3.41 16.04 18.34
C THR A 192 -2.14 16.01 17.48
N ILE A 193 -1.20 15.11 17.77
CA ILE A 193 0.09 15.02 17.08
C ILE A 193 0.18 13.75 16.24
N GLY A 194 1.03 13.77 15.21
CA GLY A 194 1.27 12.59 14.37
C GLY A 194 2.11 11.53 15.07
N ILE A 195 1.49 10.41 15.41
CA ILE A 195 2.11 9.24 16.07
C ILE A 195 1.81 7.99 15.21
N PRO A 196 2.76 7.04 15.03
CA PRO A 196 2.47 5.78 14.39
C PRO A 196 1.43 4.97 15.16
N LYS A 197 0.53 4.28 14.42
CA LYS A 197 -0.57 3.52 15.03
C LYS A 197 -0.14 2.58 16.15
N PRO A 198 0.87 1.70 16.02
CA PRO A 198 1.25 0.77 17.10
C PRO A 198 1.73 1.50 18.37
N ILE A 199 2.30 2.69 18.25
CA ILE A 199 2.69 3.52 19.38
C ILE A 199 1.44 4.17 20.01
N SER A 200 0.57 4.75 19.18
CA SER A 200 -0.70 5.31 19.65
C SER A 200 -1.56 4.28 20.37
N ASP A 201 -1.66 3.06 19.83
CA ASP A 201 -2.42 1.98 20.46
C ASP A 201 -1.84 1.62 21.86
N LYS A 202 -0.51 1.56 21.99
CA LYS A 202 0.15 1.30 23.28
C LYS A 202 -0.07 2.41 24.30
N LEU A 203 0.05 3.67 23.89
CA LEU A 203 0.00 4.83 24.80
C LEU A 203 -1.43 5.26 25.19
N LEU A 204 -2.42 4.99 24.32
CA LEU A 204 -3.79 5.50 24.50
C LEU A 204 -4.81 4.42 24.84
N LEU A 205 -4.58 3.13 24.45
CA LEU A 205 -5.54 2.04 24.66
C LEU A 205 -5.18 1.12 25.83
N ASN A 206 -3.91 1.06 26.24
CA ASN A 206 -3.41 0.17 27.31
C ASN A 206 -3.01 0.95 28.57
N GLY A 207 -3.60 2.11 28.80
CA GLY A 207 -3.39 2.93 29.98
C GLY A 207 -4.66 3.08 30.81
#